data_9eafe8f863950d079473b1934af28822
#
_entry.id   9eafe8f863950d079473b1934af28822
#
_cell.length_a   1.000
_cell.length_b   1.000
_cell.length_c   1.000
_cell.angle_alpha   90.00
_cell.angle_beta   90.00
_cell.angle_gamma   90.00
#
_symmetry.space_group_name_H-M   'P 1'
#
loop_
_entity.id
_entity.type
_entity.pdbx_description
1 polymer ?
#
loop_
_entity_poly.entity_id
_entity_poly.type
_entity_poly.pdbx_seq_one_letter_code
_entity_poly.pdbx_strand_id
1 'polypeptide(L)'
;HLIETKKSTSVSIILESGEPREVHHFATLLGYGACAINPYLAQFSIKKLIQDGLLKKDYYAAVNDYNNAVLHGIVKIASKMGISTLQSYQGSQIFEAVGISKKVIDEYFTNTVSRVEGITIEDIAEDVDYHHSKAFDMLGLKNDLSLDSEGDHKYRSGKEEHLYNPLTIHTLQTAAWTNNYELFKQYTSMINKETSPVSLRGLMDFNYPSKGVPIEEVESVDSIVKRFKTGAMSYGSISKEAHETLAIAMNMIHGKSNTGEGGEDLERLTVGPDGLNKC
;
A
#
# COMPACT_ATOMS: atom_id res chain seq x y z
N HIS A 1 26.05 -23.42 -5.77
CA HIS A 1 26.81 -24.26 -6.72
C HIS A 1 28.17 -23.67 -7.10
N LEU A 2 28.25 -22.39 -7.54
CA LEU A 2 29.53 -21.76 -7.92
C LEU A 2 30.52 -21.69 -6.75
N ILE A 3 30.06 -21.46 -5.54
CA ILE A 3 30.88 -21.46 -4.32
C ILE A 3 31.38 -22.87 -4.03
N GLU A 4 30.49 -23.85 -4.02
CA GLU A 4 30.81 -25.27 -3.78
C GLU A 4 31.84 -25.81 -4.80
N THR A 5 31.70 -25.42 -6.05
CA THR A 5 32.63 -25.81 -7.14
C THR A 5 33.86 -24.93 -7.24
N LYS A 6 34.03 -23.95 -6.32
CA LYS A 6 35.18 -23.00 -6.28
C LYS A 6 35.35 -22.19 -7.56
N LYS A 7 34.24 -21.86 -8.24
CA LYS A 7 34.24 -21.11 -9.51
C LYS A 7 33.65 -19.70 -9.37
N SER A 8 33.18 -19.30 -8.18
CA SER A 8 32.50 -18.02 -7.97
C SER A 8 33.36 -16.79 -8.33
N THR A 9 34.66 -16.88 -8.19
CA THR A 9 35.62 -15.80 -8.54
C THR A 9 36.07 -15.84 -10.00
N SER A 10 35.73 -16.89 -10.75
CA SER A 10 36.20 -17.09 -12.13
C SER A 10 35.14 -16.74 -13.18
N VAL A 11 33.93 -16.41 -12.75
CA VAL A 11 32.80 -16.11 -13.65
C VAL A 11 32.01 -14.91 -13.13
N SER A 12 31.34 -14.21 -14.06
CA SER A 12 30.35 -13.18 -13.73
C SER A 12 28.97 -13.70 -14.03
N ILE A 13 28.02 -13.34 -13.15
CA ILE A 13 26.62 -13.72 -13.34
C ILE A 13 25.90 -12.59 -14.06
N ILE A 14 25.41 -12.88 -15.26
CA ILE A 14 24.53 -11.99 -16.02
C ILE A 14 23.12 -12.57 -15.96
N LEU A 15 22.18 -11.79 -15.44
CA LEU A 15 20.80 -12.19 -15.34
C LEU A 15 19.97 -11.56 -16.46
N GLU A 16 19.27 -12.39 -17.21
CA GLU A 16 18.24 -11.94 -18.15
C GLU A 16 16.86 -12.40 -17.64
N SER A 17 15.96 -11.47 -17.35
CA SER A 17 14.66 -11.78 -16.77
C SER A 17 13.61 -10.72 -17.10
N GLY A 18 12.35 -11.15 -17.16
CA GLY A 18 11.19 -10.27 -17.26
C GLY A 18 10.74 -9.67 -15.93
N GLU A 19 11.21 -10.19 -14.79
CA GLU A 19 10.73 -9.79 -13.46
C GLU A 19 11.29 -8.43 -12.97
N PRO A 20 12.57 -8.09 -13.16
CA PRO A 20 13.10 -6.82 -12.66
C PRO A 20 12.50 -5.64 -13.41
N ARG A 21 11.82 -4.74 -12.66
CA ARG A 21 11.14 -3.57 -13.22
C ARG A 21 11.49 -2.29 -12.49
N GLU A 22 11.68 -2.35 -11.18
CA GLU A 22 11.93 -1.20 -10.30
C GLU A 22 13.20 -1.37 -9.46
N VAL A 23 13.65 -0.26 -8.89
CA VAL A 23 14.96 -0.13 -8.24
C VAL A 23 15.26 -1.23 -7.23
N HIS A 24 14.28 -1.60 -6.38
CA HIS A 24 14.50 -2.62 -5.35
C HIS A 24 14.71 -4.02 -5.92
N HIS A 25 14.10 -4.34 -7.07
CA HIS A 25 14.37 -5.60 -7.77
C HIS A 25 15.84 -5.70 -8.18
N PHE A 26 16.38 -4.63 -8.75
CA PHE A 26 17.80 -4.58 -9.15
C PHE A 26 18.73 -4.61 -7.94
N ALA A 27 18.41 -3.86 -6.89
CA ALA A 27 19.19 -3.86 -5.66
C ALA A 27 19.25 -5.26 -5.03
N THR A 28 18.13 -5.98 -4.98
CA THR A 28 18.06 -7.34 -4.45
C THR A 28 18.95 -8.30 -5.29
N LEU A 29 18.84 -8.25 -6.61
CA LEU A 29 19.61 -9.10 -7.51
C LEU A 29 21.11 -8.84 -7.40
N LEU A 30 21.53 -7.57 -7.31
CA LEU A 30 22.92 -7.21 -7.05
C LEU A 30 23.39 -7.74 -5.70
N GLY A 31 22.57 -7.61 -4.66
CA GLY A 31 22.86 -8.11 -3.32
C GLY A 31 23.00 -9.63 -3.26
N TYR A 32 22.41 -10.36 -4.18
CA TYR A 32 22.59 -11.82 -4.34
C TYR A 32 23.68 -12.19 -5.38
N GLY A 33 24.41 -11.21 -5.91
CA GLY A 33 25.63 -11.46 -6.67
C GLY A 33 25.52 -11.32 -8.19
N ALA A 34 24.40 -10.83 -8.73
CA ALA A 34 24.32 -10.50 -10.14
C ALA A 34 25.31 -9.38 -10.48
N CYS A 35 26.07 -9.54 -11.58
CA CYS A 35 27.02 -8.54 -12.06
C CYS A 35 26.39 -7.61 -13.10
N ALA A 36 25.46 -8.13 -13.89
CA ALA A 36 24.69 -7.38 -14.86
C ALA A 36 23.26 -7.95 -14.94
N ILE A 37 22.31 -7.08 -15.27
CA ILE A 37 20.89 -7.44 -15.36
C ILE A 37 20.34 -6.89 -16.67
N ASN A 38 19.72 -7.76 -17.47
CA ASN A 38 18.95 -7.37 -18.66
C ASN A 38 17.45 -7.50 -18.38
N PRO A 39 16.75 -6.38 -18.08
CA PRO A 39 15.32 -6.38 -17.78
C PRO A 39 14.51 -6.30 -19.09
N TYR A 40 14.56 -7.33 -19.92
CA TYR A 40 14.04 -7.28 -21.28
C TYR A 40 12.56 -6.90 -21.35
N LEU A 41 11.72 -7.34 -20.39
CA LEU A 41 10.30 -7.06 -20.41
C LEU A 41 10.01 -5.57 -20.07
N ALA A 42 10.76 -4.97 -19.15
CA ALA A 42 10.65 -3.54 -18.88
C ALA A 42 10.99 -2.71 -20.13
N GLN A 43 12.03 -3.10 -20.86
CA GLN A 43 12.40 -2.44 -22.12
C GLN A 43 11.34 -2.66 -23.23
N PHE A 44 10.76 -3.86 -23.34
CA PHE A 44 9.63 -4.10 -24.25
C PHE A 44 8.40 -3.27 -23.88
N SER A 45 8.11 -3.11 -22.59
CA SER A 45 7.02 -2.27 -22.12
C SER A 45 7.20 -0.81 -22.52
N ILE A 46 8.41 -0.26 -22.42
CA ILE A 46 8.76 1.08 -22.91
C ILE A 46 8.50 1.19 -24.41
N LYS A 47 8.94 0.20 -25.18
CA LYS A 47 8.72 0.15 -26.64
C LYS A 47 7.22 0.15 -26.96
N LYS A 48 6.44 -0.63 -26.23
CA LYS A 48 4.98 -0.71 -26.40
C LYS A 48 4.30 0.63 -26.12
N LEU A 49 4.66 1.31 -25.02
CA LEU A 49 4.13 2.62 -24.67
C LEU A 49 4.40 3.66 -25.78
N ILE A 50 5.56 3.60 -26.43
CA ILE A 50 5.89 4.47 -27.56
C ILE A 50 5.02 4.13 -28.78
N GLN A 51 4.87 2.85 -29.09
CA GLN A 51 4.04 2.39 -30.21
C GLN A 51 2.56 2.77 -30.04
N ASP A 52 2.04 2.73 -28.83
CA ASP A 52 0.67 3.09 -28.50
C ASP A 52 0.46 4.62 -28.40
N GLY A 53 1.53 5.42 -28.59
CA GLY A 53 1.48 6.88 -28.50
C GLY A 53 1.34 7.44 -27.09
N LEU A 54 1.47 6.60 -26.07
CA LEU A 54 1.41 6.97 -24.65
C LEU A 54 2.71 7.62 -24.16
N LEU A 55 3.83 7.30 -24.79
CA LEU A 55 5.13 7.92 -24.51
C LEU A 55 5.70 8.54 -25.79
N LYS A 56 5.79 9.87 -25.84
CA LYS A 56 6.33 10.62 -26.99
C LYS A 56 7.83 10.85 -26.81
N LYS A 57 8.62 9.79 -27.00
CA LYS A 57 10.08 9.83 -26.88
C LYS A 57 10.73 8.80 -27.81
N ASP A 58 11.99 9.07 -28.21
CA ASP A 58 12.80 8.05 -28.86
C ASP A 58 13.05 6.86 -27.95
N TYR A 59 13.05 5.65 -28.50
CA TYR A 59 13.19 4.41 -27.75
C TYR A 59 14.51 4.37 -26.94
N TYR A 60 15.63 4.65 -27.57
CA TYR A 60 16.91 4.59 -26.89
C TYR A 60 17.05 5.66 -25.80
N ALA A 61 16.50 6.85 -26.07
CA ALA A 61 16.44 7.90 -25.05
C ALA A 61 15.56 7.50 -23.87
N ALA A 62 14.42 6.87 -24.12
CA ALA A 62 13.52 6.41 -23.05
C ALA A 62 14.14 5.26 -22.21
N VAL A 63 14.80 4.30 -22.85
CA VAL A 63 15.54 3.23 -22.17
C VAL A 63 16.70 3.79 -21.34
N ASN A 64 17.42 4.78 -21.88
CA ASN A 64 18.49 5.44 -21.14
C ASN A 64 17.96 6.17 -19.89
N ASP A 65 16.82 6.84 -19.98
CA ASP A 65 16.19 7.48 -18.81
C ASP A 65 15.82 6.45 -17.74
N TYR A 66 15.22 5.34 -18.16
CA TYR A 66 14.89 4.24 -17.26
C TYR A 66 16.14 3.69 -16.57
N ASN A 67 17.21 3.42 -17.33
CA ASN A 67 18.46 2.93 -16.78
C ASN A 67 19.07 3.92 -15.80
N ASN A 68 19.09 5.21 -16.13
CA ASN A 68 19.57 6.26 -15.24
C ASN A 68 18.75 6.36 -13.95
N ALA A 69 17.44 6.24 -14.03
CA ALA A 69 16.57 6.23 -12.85
C ALA A 69 16.88 5.05 -11.92
N VAL A 70 17.07 3.85 -12.49
CA VAL A 70 17.46 2.66 -11.73
C VAL A 70 18.85 2.85 -11.09
N LEU A 71 19.84 3.33 -11.85
CA LEU A 71 21.20 3.57 -11.34
C LEU A 71 21.20 4.60 -10.19
N HIS A 72 20.51 5.71 -10.35
CA HIS A 72 20.36 6.72 -9.28
C HIS A 72 19.70 6.13 -8.04
N GLY A 73 18.69 5.27 -8.24
CA GLY A 73 18.01 4.58 -7.14
C GLY A 73 18.95 3.63 -6.37
N ILE A 74 19.77 2.86 -7.08
CA ILE A 74 20.77 1.97 -6.49
C ILE A 74 21.82 2.77 -5.69
N VAL A 75 22.32 3.86 -6.27
CA VAL A 75 23.25 4.77 -5.58
C VAL A 75 22.62 5.34 -4.31
N LYS A 76 21.35 5.72 -4.38
CA LYS A 76 20.62 6.21 -3.21
C LYS A 76 20.49 5.15 -2.11
N ILE A 77 20.19 3.89 -2.47
CA ILE A 77 20.13 2.77 -1.51
C ILE A 77 21.49 2.56 -0.85
N ALA A 78 22.57 2.43 -1.65
CA ALA A 78 23.91 2.25 -1.13
C ALA A 78 24.34 3.43 -0.22
N SER A 79 24.03 4.66 -0.62
CA SER A 79 24.31 5.86 0.17
C SER A 79 23.60 5.87 1.52
N LYS A 80 22.32 5.49 1.56
CA LYS A 80 21.55 5.37 2.82
C LYS A 80 22.12 4.32 3.76
N MET A 81 22.75 3.29 3.21
CA MET A 81 23.38 2.21 3.98
C MET A 81 24.84 2.52 4.36
N GLY A 82 25.37 3.67 3.93
CA GLY A 82 26.77 4.03 4.15
C GLY A 82 27.76 3.21 3.33
N ILE A 83 27.31 2.59 2.23
CA ILE A 83 28.14 1.78 1.34
C ILE A 83 28.65 2.67 0.20
N SER A 84 29.96 2.84 0.12
CA SER A 84 30.63 3.75 -0.83
C SER A 84 30.97 3.11 -2.17
N THR A 85 31.01 1.78 -2.25
CA THR A 85 31.35 1.05 -3.48
C THR A 85 30.36 -0.08 -3.75
N LEU A 86 29.98 -0.27 -5.01
CA LEU A 86 29.06 -1.36 -5.39
C LEU A 86 29.64 -2.75 -5.14
N GLN A 87 30.96 -2.90 -5.16
CA GLN A 87 31.62 -4.16 -4.82
C GLN A 87 31.33 -4.61 -3.40
N SER A 88 31.17 -3.67 -2.46
CA SER A 88 30.81 -3.99 -1.08
C SER A 88 29.32 -4.33 -0.91
N TYR A 89 28.49 -3.93 -1.86
CA TYR A 89 27.06 -4.26 -1.89
C TYR A 89 26.79 -5.59 -2.60
N GLN A 90 27.53 -5.87 -3.66
CA GLN A 90 27.33 -7.04 -4.49
C GLN A 90 27.63 -8.34 -3.72
N GLY A 91 26.64 -9.25 -3.70
CA GLY A 91 26.75 -10.50 -2.96
C GLY A 91 26.70 -10.38 -1.45
N SER A 92 26.34 -9.23 -0.91
CA SER A 92 26.28 -8.98 0.54
C SER A 92 25.14 -9.72 1.26
N GLN A 93 24.11 -10.14 0.54
CA GLN A 93 22.94 -10.87 1.08
C GLN A 93 22.30 -10.21 2.31
N ILE A 94 22.28 -8.89 2.36
CA ILE A 94 21.82 -8.07 3.49
C ILE A 94 20.30 -7.93 3.56
N PHE A 95 19.59 -8.97 3.21
CA PHE A 95 18.14 -9.01 3.15
C PHE A 95 17.58 -9.96 4.18
N GLU A 96 16.33 -9.74 4.54
CA GLU A 96 15.52 -10.66 5.31
C GLU A 96 14.39 -11.18 4.42
N ALA A 97 14.18 -12.49 4.42
CA ALA A 97 13.04 -13.08 3.74
C ALA A 97 11.81 -13.01 4.66
N VAL A 98 10.71 -12.54 4.12
CA VAL A 98 9.42 -12.46 4.80
C VAL A 98 8.38 -13.19 3.97
N GLY A 99 7.69 -14.15 4.57
CA GLY A 99 6.63 -14.90 3.92
C GLY A 99 7.13 -15.97 2.92
N ILE A 100 8.36 -16.46 3.06
CA ILE A 100 8.92 -17.56 2.29
C ILE A 100 9.35 -18.67 3.24
N SER A 101 8.99 -19.93 2.92
CA SER A 101 9.29 -21.08 3.77
C SER A 101 10.79 -21.25 3.97
N LYS A 102 11.16 -21.70 5.16
CA LYS A 102 12.56 -21.93 5.50
C LYS A 102 13.22 -22.94 4.56
N LYS A 103 12.49 -23.95 4.10
CA LYS A 103 13.00 -24.95 3.15
C LYS A 103 13.48 -24.29 1.85
N VAL A 104 12.72 -23.35 1.29
CA VAL A 104 13.10 -22.60 0.08
C VAL A 104 14.33 -21.73 0.38
N ILE A 105 14.37 -21.08 1.53
CA ILE A 105 15.50 -20.24 1.92
C ILE A 105 16.79 -21.05 2.09
N ASP A 106 16.72 -22.16 2.81
CA ASP A 106 17.91 -23.01 3.06
C ASP A 106 18.47 -23.61 1.76
N GLU A 107 17.61 -23.90 0.77
CA GLU A 107 18.03 -24.50 -0.50
C GLU A 107 18.56 -23.46 -1.51
N TYR A 108 17.87 -22.32 -1.66
CA TYR A 108 18.16 -21.37 -2.73
C TYR A 108 18.78 -20.04 -2.26
N PHE A 109 18.57 -19.68 -1.00
CA PHE A 109 19.01 -18.40 -0.43
C PHE A 109 19.79 -18.61 0.87
N THR A 110 20.69 -19.57 0.88
CA THR A 110 21.48 -19.97 2.04
C THR A 110 22.02 -18.76 2.80
N ASN A 111 21.89 -18.76 4.13
CA ASN A 111 22.26 -17.69 5.06
C ASN A 111 21.33 -16.45 5.05
N THR A 112 20.29 -16.39 4.24
CA THR A 112 19.29 -15.33 4.36
C THR A 112 18.43 -15.57 5.61
N VAL A 113 18.28 -14.52 6.42
CA VAL A 113 17.46 -14.59 7.62
C VAL A 113 15.98 -14.66 7.23
N SER A 114 15.24 -15.62 7.80
CA SER A 114 13.79 -15.72 7.68
C SER A 114 13.18 -15.91 9.06
N ARG A 115 12.40 -14.95 9.52
CA ARG A 115 11.67 -14.98 10.81
C ARG A 115 10.18 -15.24 10.63
N VAL A 116 9.67 -14.99 9.44
CA VAL A 116 8.26 -15.19 9.08
C VAL A 116 8.24 -16.13 7.90
N GLU A 117 7.85 -17.36 8.13
CA GLU A 117 7.70 -18.36 7.09
C GLU A 117 6.41 -18.13 6.29
N GLY A 118 6.27 -18.78 5.14
CA GLY A 118 5.11 -18.63 4.28
C GLY A 118 5.16 -19.59 3.09
N ILE A 119 5.09 -19.03 1.89
CA ILE A 119 4.93 -19.78 0.63
C ILE A 119 6.07 -20.76 0.38
N THR A 120 5.70 -21.89 -0.20
CA THR A 120 6.59 -22.97 -0.65
C THR A 120 7.00 -22.77 -2.10
N ILE A 121 7.85 -23.66 -2.61
CA ILE A 121 8.19 -23.65 -4.04
C ILE A 121 6.99 -24.05 -4.91
N GLU A 122 6.12 -24.88 -4.37
CA GLU A 122 4.89 -25.31 -5.02
C GLU A 122 3.92 -24.13 -5.17
N ASP A 123 3.74 -23.32 -4.13
CA ASP A 123 2.93 -22.10 -4.17
C ASP A 123 3.47 -21.09 -5.20
N ILE A 124 4.80 -20.93 -5.27
CA ILE A 124 5.45 -20.09 -6.29
C ILE A 124 5.19 -20.62 -7.70
N ALA A 125 5.22 -21.94 -7.88
CA ALA A 125 4.93 -22.57 -9.18
C ALA A 125 3.47 -22.36 -9.59
N GLU A 126 2.52 -22.45 -8.65
CA GLU A 126 1.11 -22.18 -8.89
C GLU A 126 0.88 -20.72 -9.29
N ASP A 127 1.52 -19.77 -8.63
CA ASP A 127 1.45 -18.35 -8.99
C ASP A 127 1.97 -18.09 -10.41
N VAL A 128 3.10 -18.70 -10.77
CA VAL A 128 3.68 -18.59 -12.12
C VAL A 128 2.73 -19.18 -13.16
N ASP A 129 2.15 -20.35 -12.90
CA ASP A 129 1.19 -20.98 -13.80
C ASP A 129 -0.09 -20.16 -13.95
N TYR A 130 -0.58 -19.59 -12.86
CA TYR A 130 -1.73 -18.68 -12.88
C TYR A 130 -1.47 -17.47 -13.79
N HIS A 131 -0.35 -16.79 -13.60
CA HIS A 131 0.01 -15.63 -14.43
C HIS A 131 0.24 -16.03 -15.91
N HIS A 132 0.89 -17.16 -16.13
CA HIS A 132 1.09 -17.69 -17.48
C HIS A 132 -0.24 -18.00 -18.16
N SER A 133 -1.13 -18.72 -17.50
CA SER A 133 -2.45 -19.10 -18.02
C SER A 133 -3.31 -17.87 -18.32
N LYS A 134 -3.21 -16.82 -17.49
CA LYS A 134 -3.90 -15.55 -17.72
C LYS A 134 -3.37 -14.80 -18.93
N ALA A 135 -2.05 -14.86 -19.17
CA ALA A 135 -1.42 -14.18 -20.30
C ALA A 135 -1.60 -14.94 -21.65
N PHE A 136 -1.66 -16.25 -21.60
CA PHE A 136 -1.70 -17.14 -22.77
C PHE A 136 -3.01 -17.96 -22.84
N ASP A 137 -4.14 -17.32 -22.60
CA ASP A 137 -5.44 -17.96 -22.84
C ASP A 137 -5.56 -18.31 -24.33
N MET A 138 -5.48 -19.62 -24.63
CA MET A 138 -5.47 -20.15 -25.99
C MET A 138 -6.70 -19.77 -26.82
N LEU A 139 -7.82 -19.44 -26.19
CA LEU A 139 -9.06 -19.06 -26.87
C LEU A 139 -9.25 -17.55 -27.00
N GLY A 140 -8.40 -16.74 -26.36
CA GLY A 140 -8.46 -15.28 -26.36
C GLY A 140 -9.76 -14.69 -25.79
N LEU A 141 -10.57 -15.52 -25.12
CA LEU A 141 -11.90 -15.15 -24.63
C LEU A 141 -11.86 -14.48 -23.26
N LYS A 142 -10.73 -14.53 -22.57
CA LYS A 142 -10.54 -14.02 -21.21
C LYS A 142 -9.45 -12.96 -21.09
N ASN A 143 -9.04 -12.36 -22.19
CA ASN A 143 -8.05 -11.29 -22.17
C ASN A 143 -8.65 -10.03 -21.54
N ASP A 144 -8.74 -10.02 -20.22
CA ASP A 144 -9.02 -8.80 -19.45
C ASP A 144 -7.73 -7.98 -19.40
N LEU A 145 -7.69 -6.92 -20.19
CA LEU A 145 -6.56 -5.98 -20.20
C LEU A 145 -6.62 -4.96 -19.03
N SER A 146 -7.63 -5.05 -18.17
CA SER A 146 -7.70 -4.21 -16.97
C SER A 146 -6.64 -4.64 -15.96
N LEU A 147 -6.06 -3.67 -15.29
CA LEU A 147 -5.20 -3.95 -14.16
C LEU A 147 -6.04 -4.42 -12.97
N ASP A 148 -5.60 -5.47 -12.30
CA ASP A 148 -6.18 -5.85 -11.02
C ASP A 148 -5.94 -4.72 -9.99
N SER A 149 -6.88 -4.54 -9.07
CA SER A 149 -6.71 -3.58 -7.97
C SER A 149 -5.76 -4.11 -6.90
N GLU A 150 -5.68 -5.43 -6.80
CA GLU A 150 -4.85 -6.21 -5.86
C GLU A 150 -4.98 -5.75 -4.40
N GLY A 151 -6.19 -5.31 -4.02
CA GLY A 151 -6.48 -4.84 -2.67
C GLY A 151 -5.85 -3.52 -2.28
N ASP A 152 -5.11 -2.89 -3.20
CA ASP A 152 -4.18 -1.89 -2.75
C ASP A 152 -4.81 -0.49 -2.66
N HIS A 153 -5.31 0.08 -3.75
CA HIS A 153 -5.57 1.53 -3.69
C HIS A 153 -6.85 1.99 -4.35
N LYS A 154 -7.41 1.23 -5.28
CA LYS A 154 -8.51 1.72 -6.10
C LYS A 154 -9.61 0.70 -6.22
N TYR A 155 -10.83 1.12 -5.86
CA TYR A 155 -12.02 0.36 -6.16
C TYR A 155 -12.17 0.12 -7.67
N ARG A 156 -12.45 -1.12 -8.04
CA ARG A 156 -12.81 -1.53 -9.41
C ARG A 156 -14.03 -2.42 -9.35
N SER A 157 -15.07 -2.06 -10.10
CA SER A 157 -16.30 -2.84 -10.15
C SER A 157 -16.05 -4.28 -10.61
N GLY A 158 -16.63 -5.25 -9.91
CA GLY A 158 -16.49 -6.66 -10.23
C GLY A 158 -15.15 -7.30 -9.83
N LYS A 159 -14.33 -6.59 -9.07
CA LYS A 159 -13.08 -7.07 -8.48
C LYS A 159 -13.24 -7.19 -6.96
N GLU A 160 -12.23 -6.84 -6.20
CA GLU A 160 -12.25 -6.93 -4.74
C GLU A 160 -13.32 -6.06 -4.10
N GLU A 161 -13.84 -6.53 -3.00
CA GLU A 161 -14.75 -5.77 -2.16
C GLU A 161 -13.97 -4.75 -1.31
N HIS A 162 -14.49 -3.53 -1.27
CA HIS A 162 -13.98 -2.45 -0.42
C HIS A 162 -15.08 -1.95 0.49
N LEU A 163 -14.79 -1.79 1.78
CA LEU A 163 -15.72 -1.23 2.74
C LEU A 163 -16.15 0.19 2.34
N TYR A 164 -15.17 0.99 1.92
CA TYR A 164 -15.40 2.34 1.39
C TYR A 164 -15.35 2.31 -0.13
N ASN A 165 -16.49 2.03 -0.73
CA ASN A 165 -16.71 1.99 -2.17
C ASN A 165 -17.54 3.20 -2.64
N PRO A 166 -17.73 3.41 -3.95
CA PRO A 166 -18.48 4.56 -4.46
C PRO A 166 -19.89 4.68 -3.87
N LEU A 167 -20.57 3.57 -3.61
CA LEU A 167 -21.92 3.59 -3.05
C LEU A 167 -21.92 4.05 -1.58
N THR A 168 -21.07 3.48 -0.75
CA THR A 168 -20.99 3.84 0.67
C THR A 168 -20.55 5.28 0.86
N ILE A 169 -19.57 5.75 0.08
CA ILE A 169 -19.11 7.13 0.12
C ILE A 169 -20.19 8.09 -0.34
N HIS A 170 -20.84 7.82 -1.47
CA HIS A 170 -21.92 8.67 -1.99
C HIS A 170 -23.08 8.77 -1.02
N THR A 171 -23.50 7.64 -0.42
CA THR A 171 -24.60 7.63 0.55
C THR A 171 -24.29 8.48 1.77
N LEU A 172 -23.08 8.36 2.32
CA LEU A 172 -22.65 9.19 3.46
C LEU A 172 -22.61 10.68 3.10
N GLN A 173 -22.00 11.03 1.98
CA GLN A 173 -21.90 12.42 1.52
C GLN A 173 -23.27 13.03 1.29
N THR A 174 -24.17 12.31 0.62
CA THR A 174 -25.53 12.80 0.37
C THR A 174 -26.31 12.96 1.69
N ALA A 175 -26.19 12.00 2.62
CA ALA A 175 -26.80 12.10 3.93
C ALA A 175 -26.34 13.36 4.68
N ALA A 176 -25.04 13.65 4.65
CA ALA A 176 -24.46 14.83 5.29
C ALA A 176 -24.91 16.15 4.63
N TRP A 177 -24.85 16.24 3.30
CA TRP A 177 -25.21 17.45 2.55
C TRP A 177 -26.71 17.80 2.63
N THR A 178 -27.56 16.79 2.67
CA THR A 178 -29.02 16.96 2.75
C THR A 178 -29.55 16.91 4.17
N ASN A 179 -28.71 16.69 5.17
CA ASN A 179 -29.09 16.44 6.57
C ASN A 179 -30.16 15.34 6.69
N ASN A 180 -30.02 14.27 5.89
CA ASN A 180 -30.97 13.19 5.80
C ASN A 180 -30.58 12.01 6.69
N TYR A 181 -31.25 11.88 7.83
CA TYR A 181 -30.98 10.83 8.81
C TYR A 181 -31.30 9.42 8.28
N GLU A 182 -32.28 9.25 7.42
CA GLU A 182 -32.62 7.93 6.85
C GLU A 182 -31.50 7.42 5.91
N LEU A 183 -30.93 8.30 5.09
CA LEU A 183 -29.76 7.96 4.30
C LEU A 183 -28.54 7.62 5.17
N PHE A 184 -28.36 8.33 6.28
CA PHE A 184 -27.33 8.00 7.25
C PHE A 184 -27.54 6.61 7.87
N LYS A 185 -28.78 6.24 8.18
CA LYS A 185 -29.12 4.88 8.67
C LYS A 185 -28.86 3.80 7.62
N GLN A 186 -29.11 4.09 6.34
CA GLN A 186 -28.75 3.18 5.25
C GLN A 186 -27.24 3.00 5.19
N TYR A 187 -26.47 4.09 5.22
CA TYR A 187 -25.00 4.03 5.28
C TYR A 187 -24.51 3.18 6.46
N THR A 188 -25.01 3.43 7.67
CA THR A 188 -24.60 2.67 8.86
C THR A 188 -24.95 1.18 8.74
N SER A 189 -26.06 0.86 8.08
CA SER A 189 -26.44 -0.53 7.82
C SER A 189 -25.46 -1.22 6.85
N MET A 190 -25.03 -0.52 5.79
CA MET A 190 -24.03 -1.05 4.84
C MET A 190 -22.67 -1.30 5.52
N ILE A 191 -22.25 -0.40 6.40
CA ILE A 191 -20.97 -0.51 7.10
C ILE A 191 -20.99 -1.55 8.21
N ASN A 192 -22.09 -1.67 8.95
CA ASN A 192 -22.16 -2.53 10.14
C ASN A 192 -22.67 -3.95 9.84
N LYS A 193 -23.31 -4.16 8.70
CA LYS A 193 -23.83 -5.47 8.26
C LYS A 193 -23.09 -5.90 6.99
N GLU A 194 -21.77 -5.99 7.09
CA GLU A 194 -20.95 -6.48 5.98
C GLU A 194 -21.39 -7.89 5.60
N THR A 195 -21.89 -8.06 4.38
CA THR A 195 -22.18 -9.38 3.82
C THR A 195 -20.92 -10.12 3.43
N SER A 196 -19.87 -9.37 3.11
CA SER A 196 -18.54 -9.85 2.82
C SER A 196 -17.53 -9.09 3.69
N PRO A 197 -17.08 -9.65 4.83
CA PRO A 197 -16.19 -8.92 5.74
C PRO A 197 -14.85 -8.64 5.08
N VAL A 198 -14.54 -7.36 4.88
CA VAL A 198 -13.27 -6.89 4.29
C VAL A 198 -12.33 -6.27 5.33
N SER A 199 -12.74 -6.29 6.59
CA SER A 199 -11.94 -5.79 7.71
C SER A 199 -12.00 -6.75 8.90
N LEU A 200 -11.00 -6.69 9.79
CA LEU A 200 -11.01 -7.49 11.03
C LEU A 200 -12.24 -7.15 11.89
N ARG A 201 -12.71 -5.91 11.86
CA ARG A 201 -13.91 -5.48 12.56
C ARG A 201 -15.15 -6.25 12.06
N GLY A 202 -15.28 -6.48 10.76
CA GLY A 202 -16.39 -7.24 10.17
C GLY A 202 -16.43 -8.71 10.58
N LEU A 203 -15.30 -9.25 11.08
CA LEU A 203 -15.22 -10.63 11.62
C LEU A 203 -15.55 -10.71 13.11
N MET A 204 -15.80 -9.59 13.77
CA MET A 204 -16.08 -9.54 15.22
C MET A 204 -17.50 -9.09 15.47
N ASP A 205 -18.08 -9.57 16.56
CA ASP A 205 -19.37 -9.10 17.05
C ASP A 205 -19.28 -8.90 18.58
N PHE A 206 -20.28 -8.20 19.13
CA PHE A 206 -20.38 -7.99 20.57
C PHE A 206 -21.04 -9.19 21.23
N ASN A 207 -20.49 -9.62 22.35
CA ASN A 207 -21.12 -10.62 23.20
C ASN A 207 -22.16 -9.93 24.10
N TYR A 208 -23.37 -9.77 23.56
CA TYR A 208 -24.46 -9.12 24.28
C TYR A 208 -24.98 -10.00 25.43
N PRO A 209 -25.13 -9.47 26.64
CA PRO A 209 -25.77 -10.19 27.74
C PRO A 209 -27.25 -10.42 27.43
N SER A 210 -27.80 -11.50 27.98
CA SER A 210 -29.22 -11.85 27.80
C SER A 210 -30.18 -10.81 28.40
N LYS A 211 -29.73 -10.02 29.36
CA LYS A 211 -30.47 -8.91 29.99
C LYS A 211 -29.62 -7.64 29.88
N GLY A 212 -30.19 -6.61 29.26
CA GLY A 212 -29.58 -5.29 29.18
C GLY A 212 -29.57 -4.59 30.55
N VAL A 213 -28.69 -3.61 30.71
CA VAL A 213 -28.69 -2.70 31.87
C VAL A 213 -29.80 -1.67 31.72
N PRO A 214 -30.36 -1.14 32.83
CA PRO A 214 -31.30 -0.03 32.80
C PRO A 214 -30.71 1.18 32.08
N ILE A 215 -31.53 1.93 31.36
CA ILE A 215 -31.08 3.08 30.57
C ILE A 215 -30.42 4.17 31.43
N GLU A 216 -30.83 4.27 32.69
CA GLU A 216 -30.31 5.22 33.68
C GLU A 216 -28.88 4.92 34.10
N GLU A 217 -28.43 3.66 33.92
CA GLU A 217 -27.06 3.22 34.19
C GLU A 217 -26.15 3.35 32.95
N VAL A 218 -26.72 3.64 31.77
CA VAL A 218 -25.97 3.83 30.54
C VAL A 218 -25.40 5.24 30.50
N GLU A 219 -24.10 5.33 30.17
CA GLU A 219 -23.42 6.61 30.03
C GLU A 219 -24.09 7.47 28.94
N SER A 220 -24.29 8.76 29.23
CA SER A 220 -24.92 9.69 28.28
C SER A 220 -24.01 9.90 27.03
N VAL A 221 -24.64 10.21 25.88
CA VAL A 221 -23.92 10.55 24.64
C VAL A 221 -22.97 11.73 24.89
N ASP A 222 -23.40 12.77 25.59
CA ASP A 222 -22.58 13.94 25.90
C ASP A 222 -21.31 13.60 26.71
N SER A 223 -21.38 12.59 27.56
CA SER A 223 -20.22 12.08 28.29
C SER A 223 -19.29 11.27 27.37
N ILE A 224 -19.88 10.44 26.52
CA ILE A 224 -19.12 9.56 25.59
C ILE A 224 -18.33 10.41 24.59
N VAL A 225 -18.97 11.40 23.94
CA VAL A 225 -18.33 12.18 22.86
C VAL A 225 -17.14 13.02 23.33
N LYS A 226 -17.06 13.36 24.61
CA LYS A 226 -15.90 14.07 25.19
C LYS A 226 -14.59 13.28 25.09
N ARG A 227 -14.66 11.98 24.90
CA ARG A 227 -13.49 11.11 24.71
C ARG A 227 -13.13 10.89 23.26
N PHE A 228 -13.95 11.36 22.33
CA PHE A 228 -13.65 11.27 20.89
C PHE A 228 -12.60 12.31 20.51
N LYS A 229 -11.73 11.93 19.58
CA LYS A 229 -10.64 12.74 19.05
C LYS A 229 -10.55 12.58 17.55
N THR A 230 -10.11 13.62 16.85
CA THR A 230 -9.67 13.47 15.46
C THR A 230 -8.32 12.75 15.43
N GLY A 231 -8.02 12.12 14.29
CA GLY A 231 -6.65 11.69 14.00
C GLY A 231 -5.70 12.89 13.97
N ALA A 232 -4.42 12.66 14.23
CA ALA A 232 -3.38 13.69 14.10
C ALA A 232 -3.15 13.99 12.62
N MET A 233 -3.64 15.13 12.15
CA MET A 233 -3.40 15.65 10.81
C MET A 233 -2.73 17.01 10.95
N SER A 234 -1.48 17.11 10.50
CA SER A 234 -0.78 18.38 10.56
C SER A 234 -1.36 19.39 9.56
N TYR A 235 -1.25 20.66 9.88
CA TYR A 235 -1.70 21.77 9.03
C TYR A 235 -1.07 21.77 7.62
N GLY A 236 0.05 21.06 7.42
CA GLY A 236 0.68 20.86 6.12
C GLY A 236 0.12 19.69 5.28
N SER A 237 -0.67 18.81 5.89
CA SER A 237 -1.18 17.59 5.21
C SER A 237 -2.58 17.73 4.65
N ILE A 238 -3.37 18.68 5.13
CA ILE A 238 -4.74 19.00 4.68
C ILE A 238 -4.90 20.51 4.49
N SER A 239 -5.97 20.92 3.81
CA SER A 239 -6.26 22.35 3.65
C SER A 239 -6.65 23.01 4.98
N LYS A 240 -6.46 24.33 5.08
CA LYS A 240 -6.86 25.13 6.25
C LYS A 240 -8.34 24.93 6.56
N GLU A 241 -9.17 25.01 5.55
CA GLU A 241 -10.63 24.92 5.68
C GLU A 241 -11.06 23.54 6.21
N ALA A 242 -10.46 22.47 5.73
CA ALA A 242 -10.76 21.12 6.20
C ALA A 242 -10.33 20.93 7.65
N HIS A 243 -9.13 21.41 8.00
CA HIS A 243 -8.61 21.31 9.37
C HIS A 243 -9.45 22.11 10.37
N GLU A 244 -9.80 23.36 10.03
CA GLU A 244 -10.67 24.21 10.84
C GLU A 244 -12.07 23.61 10.99
N THR A 245 -12.64 23.05 9.91
CA THR A 245 -13.96 22.40 9.96
C THR A 245 -13.99 21.21 10.93
N LEU A 246 -12.96 20.38 10.91
CA LEU A 246 -12.83 19.27 11.86
C LEU A 246 -12.71 19.77 13.31
N ALA A 247 -11.90 20.81 13.55
CA ALA A 247 -11.75 21.38 14.87
C ALA A 247 -13.06 21.98 15.41
N ILE A 248 -13.77 22.75 14.59
CA ILE A 248 -15.07 23.31 14.93
C ILE A 248 -16.09 22.20 15.26
N ALA A 249 -16.15 21.17 14.41
CA ALA A 249 -17.05 20.04 14.64
C ALA A 249 -16.78 19.34 15.98
N MET A 250 -15.51 19.10 16.30
CA MET A 250 -15.14 18.50 17.59
C MET A 250 -15.44 19.42 18.77
N ASN A 251 -15.19 20.69 18.64
CA ASN A 251 -15.52 21.68 19.67
C ASN A 251 -17.04 21.76 19.93
N MET A 252 -17.87 21.68 18.88
CA MET A 252 -19.32 21.66 19.00
C MET A 252 -19.84 20.49 19.83
N ILE A 253 -19.23 19.33 19.73
CA ILE A 253 -19.61 18.13 20.49
C ILE A 253 -18.82 17.96 21.80
N HIS A 254 -17.99 18.94 22.16
CA HIS A 254 -17.07 18.88 23.32
C HIS A 254 -16.06 17.71 23.25
N GLY A 255 -15.77 17.24 22.03
CA GLY A 255 -14.69 16.31 21.76
C GLY A 255 -13.34 17.00 21.75
N LYS A 256 -12.35 16.38 21.09
CA LYS A 256 -10.97 16.92 21.01
C LYS A 256 -10.47 16.91 19.58
N SER A 257 -9.93 18.02 19.13
CA SER A 257 -9.16 18.10 17.90
C SER A 257 -7.69 17.82 18.19
N ASN A 258 -7.01 17.14 17.26
CA ASN A 258 -5.59 16.88 17.33
C ASN A 258 -4.89 17.60 16.17
N THR A 259 -4.08 18.59 16.49
CA THR A 259 -3.40 19.46 15.53
C THR A 259 -2.07 18.91 15.02
N GLY A 260 -1.62 17.75 15.52
CA GLY A 260 -0.34 17.17 15.17
C GLY A 260 0.85 18.02 15.68
N GLU A 261 1.97 17.95 14.96
CA GLU A 261 3.23 18.66 15.28
C GLU A 261 3.51 19.85 14.36
N GLY A 262 2.62 20.14 13.39
CA GLY A 262 2.86 21.14 12.33
C GLY A 262 2.71 22.60 12.75
N GLY A 263 2.36 22.87 14.00
CA GLY A 263 2.08 24.23 14.51
C GLY A 263 0.69 24.72 14.12
N GLU A 264 0.29 25.85 14.70
CA GLU A 264 -1.02 26.46 14.51
C GLU A 264 -0.90 27.99 14.34
N ASP A 265 -1.77 28.55 13.50
CA ASP A 265 -1.92 29.99 13.39
C ASP A 265 -2.58 30.52 14.67
N LEU A 266 -2.08 31.65 15.19
CA LEU A 266 -2.62 32.29 16.40
C LEU A 266 -4.10 32.68 16.26
N GLU A 267 -4.56 33.02 15.06
CA GLU A 267 -5.98 33.29 14.75
C GLU A 267 -6.89 32.14 15.12
N ARG A 268 -6.43 30.89 14.96
CA ARG A 268 -7.22 29.70 15.24
C ARG A 268 -7.48 29.46 16.72
N LEU A 269 -6.62 29.99 17.58
CA LEU A 269 -6.77 29.94 19.04
C LEU A 269 -7.78 30.94 19.57
N THR A 270 -8.18 31.91 18.74
CA THR A 270 -9.15 32.94 19.15
C THR A 270 -10.55 32.33 19.15
N VAL A 271 -11.25 32.49 20.27
CA VAL A 271 -12.64 32.07 20.43
C VAL A 271 -13.54 32.99 19.60
N GLY A 272 -14.36 32.41 18.71
CA GLY A 272 -15.31 33.14 17.90
C GLY A 272 -16.53 33.64 18.70
N PRO A 273 -17.44 34.40 18.06
CA PRO A 273 -18.68 34.87 18.68
C PRO A 273 -19.62 33.73 19.11
N ASP A 274 -19.46 32.56 18.52
CA ASP A 274 -20.17 31.31 18.79
C ASP A 274 -19.61 30.54 20.01
N GLY A 275 -18.55 31.06 20.65
CA GLY A 275 -17.87 30.40 21.76
C GLY A 275 -16.94 29.26 21.34
N LEU A 276 -16.69 29.08 20.07
CA LEU A 276 -15.83 28.02 19.52
C LEU A 276 -14.51 28.61 18.99
N ASN A 277 -13.44 27.86 19.12
CA ASN A 277 -12.21 28.13 18.38
C ASN A 277 -12.07 27.18 17.20
N LYS A 278 -11.04 27.41 16.39
CA LYS A 278 -10.79 26.64 15.17
C LYS A 278 -9.61 25.67 15.31
N CYS A 279 -9.22 25.39 16.56
CA CYS A 279 -8.07 24.56 16.89
C CYS A 279 -8.46 23.31 17.67
#